data_7c30773a26f74caef939135a568dabb4
#
_entry.id   7c30773a26f74caef939135a568dabb4
#
_cell.length_a   1.000
_cell.length_b   1.000
_cell.length_c   1.000
_cell.angle_alpha   90.00
_cell.angle_beta   90.00
_cell.angle_gamma   90.00
#
_symmetry.space_group_name_H-M   'P 1'
#
loop_
_entity.id
_entity.type
_entity.pdbx_description
1 polymer ?
#
loop_
_entity_poly.entity_id
_entity_poly.type
_entity_poly.pdbx_seq_one_letter_code
_entity_poly.pdbx_strand_id
1 'polypeptide(L)'
;AGFTQYRIDFSPRIVVIPGFLTINGTVSFRHFRNHGPNYRLVSNSIYAEGSAQFTYKDWMLNLYAKKSSRNLWGQTQIKYEDFNMASLTYRYRHCEFTLTCLNLIGPYRGQEIEKRGPIVWSKNRFYAKMERTFTIGVHYSIDWGRKRGGIDRKTNSSSKIEQAKAAGK
;
A
#
# COMPACT_ATOMS: atom_id res chain seq x y z
N ALA A 1 -19.60 -5.24 27.09
CA ALA A 1 -18.35 -4.84 26.39
C ALA A 1 -18.70 -4.03 25.14
N GLY A 2 -17.99 -2.95 24.89
CA GLY A 2 -18.20 -2.11 23.72
C GLY A 2 -16.88 -1.69 23.07
N PHE A 3 -16.87 -1.64 21.73
CA PHE A 3 -15.75 -1.18 20.93
C PHE A 3 -16.24 -0.04 20.03
N THR A 4 -15.51 1.05 20.04
CA THR A 4 -15.76 2.20 19.17
C THR A 4 -14.47 2.60 18.49
N GLN A 5 -14.53 2.82 17.17
CA GLN A 5 -13.42 3.28 16.36
C GLN A 5 -13.86 4.44 15.48
N TYR A 6 -13.08 5.50 15.50
CA TYR A 6 -13.17 6.59 14.52
C TYR A 6 -11.90 6.56 13.67
N ARG A 7 -12.07 6.78 12.36
CA ARG A 7 -10.96 6.79 11.40
C ARG A 7 -11.14 7.96 10.44
N ILE A 8 -10.06 8.70 10.24
CA ILE A 8 -9.96 9.76 9.25
C ILE A 8 -8.75 9.44 8.37
N ASP A 9 -8.97 9.36 7.06
CA ASP A 9 -7.93 9.08 6.09
C ASP A 9 -7.76 10.27 5.15
N PHE A 10 -6.51 10.61 4.87
CA PHE A 10 -6.13 11.58 3.86
C PHE A 10 -5.11 10.93 2.91
N SER A 11 -5.45 10.82 1.63
CA SER A 11 -4.64 10.09 0.64
C SER A 11 -4.35 10.94 -0.61
N PRO A 12 -3.39 11.86 -0.53
CA PRO A 12 -3.02 12.70 -1.67
C PRO A 12 -2.24 11.91 -2.72
N ARG A 13 -2.48 12.27 -3.98
CA ARG A 13 -1.65 11.91 -5.12
C ARG A 13 -1.22 13.18 -5.83
N ILE A 14 0.07 13.40 -5.93
CA ILE A 14 0.66 14.60 -6.50
C ILE A 14 1.55 14.20 -7.69
N VAL A 15 1.22 14.68 -8.86
CA VAL A 15 2.09 14.60 -10.04
C VAL A 15 2.96 15.86 -10.02
N VAL A 16 4.19 15.73 -9.52
CA VAL A 16 5.10 16.87 -9.37
C VAL A 16 5.63 17.31 -10.75
N ILE A 17 6.07 16.34 -11.53
CA ILE A 17 6.54 16.54 -12.90
C ILE A 17 5.88 15.46 -13.75
N PRO A 18 5.00 15.80 -14.69
CA PRO A 18 4.34 14.84 -15.57
C PRO A 18 5.33 13.92 -16.27
N GLY A 19 5.09 12.61 -16.20
CA GLY A 19 5.96 11.60 -16.80
C GLY A 19 7.29 11.33 -16.08
N PHE A 20 7.67 12.15 -15.09
CA PHE A 20 8.93 11.99 -14.38
C PHE A 20 8.76 11.67 -12.90
N LEU A 21 7.96 12.45 -12.14
CA LEU A 21 7.83 12.29 -10.70
C LEU A 21 6.38 12.31 -10.25
N THR A 22 5.96 11.20 -9.63
CA THR A 22 4.66 11.07 -8.95
C THR A 22 4.89 10.71 -7.49
N ILE A 23 4.20 11.39 -6.58
CA ILE A 23 4.21 11.12 -5.15
C ILE A 23 2.80 10.73 -4.71
N ASN A 24 2.68 9.63 -3.99
CA ASN A 24 1.45 9.22 -3.34
C ASN A 24 1.69 9.13 -1.84
N GLY A 25 0.68 9.46 -1.06
CA GLY A 25 0.75 9.34 0.38
C GLY A 25 -0.59 8.94 0.96
N THR A 26 -0.56 8.39 2.16
CA THR A 26 -1.74 8.14 2.98
C THR A 26 -1.39 8.44 4.42
N VAL A 27 -2.20 9.27 5.06
CA VAL A 27 -2.13 9.52 6.50
C VAL A 27 -3.49 9.17 7.07
N SER A 28 -3.50 8.26 8.05
CA SER A 28 -4.69 7.83 8.76
C SER A 28 -4.58 8.18 10.24
N PHE A 29 -5.55 8.90 10.75
CA PHE A 29 -5.74 9.04 12.18
C PHE A 29 -6.84 8.08 12.63
N ARG A 30 -6.59 7.34 13.72
CA ARG A 30 -7.54 6.39 14.30
C ARG A 30 -7.63 6.61 15.80
N HIS A 31 -8.85 6.72 16.27
CA HIS A 31 -9.17 6.73 17.69
C HIS A 31 -9.92 5.45 18.04
N PHE A 32 -9.39 4.72 19.01
CA PHE A 32 -9.97 3.47 19.50
C PHE A 32 -10.40 3.64 20.93
N ARG A 33 -11.58 3.18 21.25
CA ARG A 33 -12.08 3.04 22.61
C ARG A 33 -12.64 1.64 22.78
N ASN A 34 -12.12 0.91 23.74
CA ASN A 34 -12.60 -0.42 24.08
C ASN A 34 -12.87 -0.49 25.59
N HIS A 35 -14.01 -0.99 26.00
CA HIS A 35 -14.38 -1.15 27.39
C HIS A 35 -15.09 -2.47 27.64
N GLY A 36 -14.78 -3.08 28.76
CA GLY A 36 -15.41 -4.27 29.29
C GLY A 36 -15.70 -4.11 30.78
N PRO A 37 -16.22 -5.15 31.45
CA PRO A 37 -16.54 -5.09 32.86
C PRO A 37 -15.38 -4.62 33.75
N ASN A 38 -14.17 -5.03 33.42
CA ASN A 38 -12.97 -4.80 34.24
C ASN A 38 -11.84 -4.04 33.53
N TYR A 39 -12.11 -3.43 32.36
CA TYR A 39 -11.10 -2.68 31.62
C TYR A 39 -11.69 -1.55 30.80
N ARG A 40 -10.90 -0.50 30.64
CA ARG A 40 -11.15 0.60 29.70
C ARG A 40 -9.83 0.97 29.02
N LEU A 41 -9.78 0.79 27.72
CA LEU A 41 -8.61 1.10 26.91
C LEU A 41 -8.98 2.16 25.86
N VAL A 42 -8.15 3.19 25.79
CA VAL A 42 -8.23 4.23 24.77
C VAL A 42 -6.87 4.30 24.09
N SER A 43 -6.86 4.35 22.79
CA SER A 43 -5.63 4.46 22.01
C SER A 43 -5.85 5.37 20.81
N ASN A 44 -4.93 6.31 20.62
CA ASN A 44 -4.82 7.10 19.41
C ASN A 44 -3.71 6.50 18.56
N SER A 45 -3.96 6.39 17.27
CA SER A 45 -3.04 5.77 16.32
C SER A 45 -2.90 6.64 15.09
N ILE A 46 -1.66 6.90 14.69
CA ILE A 46 -1.34 7.55 13.43
C ILE A 46 -0.64 6.53 12.54
N TYR A 47 -1.16 6.35 11.35
CA TYR A 47 -0.55 5.55 10.30
C TYR A 47 -0.16 6.49 9.17
N ALA A 48 1.03 6.36 8.67
CA ALA A 48 1.50 7.11 7.52
C ALA A 48 2.24 6.18 6.55
N GLU A 49 1.93 6.29 5.28
CA GLU A 49 2.70 5.67 4.21
C GLU A 49 2.88 6.66 3.07
N GLY A 50 3.94 6.45 2.32
CA GLY A 50 4.22 7.26 1.14
C GLY A 50 5.03 6.48 0.12
N SER A 51 4.82 6.83 -1.13
CA SER A 51 5.64 6.35 -2.24
C SER A 51 6.00 7.49 -3.17
N ALA A 52 7.21 7.43 -3.73
CA ALA A 52 7.68 8.31 -4.78
C ALA A 52 8.14 7.45 -5.96
N GLN A 53 7.62 7.75 -7.14
CA GLN A 53 8.00 7.10 -8.38
C GLN A 53 8.68 8.11 -9.28
N PHE A 54 9.92 7.81 -9.65
CA PHE A 54 10.71 8.54 -10.63
C PHE A 54 10.80 7.70 -11.89
N THR A 55 10.49 8.30 -13.03
CA THR A 55 10.58 7.63 -14.33
C THR A 55 11.42 8.50 -15.27
N TYR A 56 12.48 7.93 -15.83
CA TYR A 56 13.31 8.62 -16.79
C TYR A 56 13.77 7.64 -17.88
N LYS A 57 13.29 7.83 -19.10
CA LYS A 57 13.51 6.91 -20.23
C LYS A 57 13.13 5.48 -19.83
N ASP A 58 14.10 4.58 -19.84
CA ASP A 58 13.95 3.16 -19.54
C ASP A 58 14.16 2.84 -18.04
N TRP A 59 14.40 3.86 -17.21
CA TRP A 59 14.64 3.73 -15.78
C TRP A 59 13.41 4.10 -14.97
N MET A 60 13.13 3.32 -13.95
CA MET A 60 12.09 3.61 -12.96
C MET A 60 12.63 3.35 -11.56
N LEU A 61 12.61 4.37 -10.71
CA LEU A 61 12.93 4.26 -9.28
C LEU A 61 11.65 4.41 -8.49
N ASN A 62 11.33 3.41 -7.69
CA ASN A 62 10.22 3.44 -6.74
C ASN A 62 10.79 3.46 -5.32
N LEU A 63 10.37 4.45 -4.55
CA LEU A 63 10.63 4.54 -3.12
C LEU A 63 9.32 4.36 -2.38
N TYR A 64 9.32 3.58 -1.33
CA TYR A 64 8.17 3.37 -0.47
C TYR A 64 8.59 3.37 0.98
N ALA A 65 7.83 4.05 1.81
CA ALA A 65 8.00 4.00 3.25
C ALA A 65 6.64 3.96 3.95
N LYS A 66 6.57 3.17 5.00
CA LYS A 66 5.40 3.02 5.85
C LYS A 66 5.82 3.07 7.31
N LYS A 67 5.13 3.91 8.06
CA LYS A 67 5.27 3.99 9.51
C LYS A 67 3.91 3.78 10.15
N SER A 68 3.81 2.79 11.02
CA SER A 68 2.57 2.53 11.73
C SER A 68 2.71 2.86 13.21
N SER A 69 1.64 3.34 13.80
CA SER A 69 1.52 3.44 15.23
C SER A 69 0.70 2.25 15.78
N ARG A 70 0.41 2.30 17.05
CA ARG A 70 -0.28 1.22 17.75
C ARG A 70 -1.75 1.16 17.36
N ASN A 71 -2.23 -0.01 17.02
CA ASN A 71 -3.65 -0.33 16.89
C ASN A 71 -4.13 -1.06 18.14
N LEU A 72 -5.39 -0.87 18.48
CA LEU A 72 -6.03 -1.58 19.58
C LEU A 72 -6.88 -2.72 19.03
N TRP A 73 -6.61 -3.93 19.49
CA TRP A 73 -7.38 -5.12 19.15
C TRP A 73 -7.77 -5.85 20.46
N GLY A 74 -9.04 -5.73 20.87
CA GLY A 74 -9.46 -6.23 22.16
C GLY A 74 -8.71 -5.54 23.31
N GLN A 75 -7.99 -6.30 24.10
CA GLN A 75 -7.13 -5.83 25.19
C GLN A 75 -5.65 -5.68 24.76
N THR A 76 -5.36 -5.93 23.50
CA THR A 76 -3.99 -5.95 22.97
C THR A 76 -3.74 -4.70 22.12
N GLN A 77 -2.65 -4.00 22.40
CA GLN A 77 -2.11 -2.97 21.52
C GLN A 77 -1.01 -3.58 20.65
N ILE A 78 -1.20 -3.50 19.35
CA ILE A 78 -0.25 -4.01 18.36
C ILE A 78 0.32 -2.84 17.57
N LYS A 79 1.63 -2.67 17.62
CA LYS A 79 2.36 -1.82 16.69
C LYS A 79 2.85 -2.73 15.56
N TYR A 80 2.27 -2.53 14.36
CA TYR A 80 2.78 -3.17 13.15
C TYR A 80 4.16 -2.61 12.80
N GLU A 81 4.87 -3.37 12.01
CA GLU A 81 6.24 -3.04 11.63
C GLU A 81 6.29 -1.80 10.74
N ASP A 82 7.31 -0.98 11.00
CA ASP A 82 7.72 0.07 10.08
C ASP A 82 8.42 -0.61 8.88
N PHE A 83 8.15 -0.16 7.67
CA PHE A 83 8.65 -0.79 6.45
C PHE A 83 9.12 0.28 5.46
N ASN A 84 10.24 0.04 4.81
CA ASN A 84 10.69 0.87 3.71
C ASN A 84 11.34 0.02 2.62
N MET A 85 11.22 0.48 1.39
CA MET A 85 11.68 -0.22 0.20
C MET A 85 12.16 0.78 -0.84
N ALA A 86 13.23 0.44 -1.52
CA ALA A 86 13.66 1.10 -2.74
C ALA A 86 13.78 0.05 -3.85
N SER A 87 13.24 0.34 -5.02
CA SER A 87 13.32 -0.55 -6.18
C SER A 87 13.72 0.24 -7.41
N LEU A 88 14.82 -0.17 -8.04
CA LEU A 88 15.32 0.38 -9.28
C LEU A 88 15.07 -0.63 -10.40
N THR A 89 14.33 -0.22 -11.43
CA THR A 89 14.00 -1.04 -12.59
C THR A 89 14.59 -0.41 -13.84
N TYR A 90 15.22 -1.23 -14.67
CA TYR A 90 15.70 -0.87 -15.99
C TYR A 90 15.07 -1.77 -17.06
N ARG A 91 14.49 -1.14 -18.08
CA ARG A 91 13.85 -1.84 -19.20
C ARG A 91 14.74 -1.77 -20.44
N TYR A 92 15.01 -2.91 -21.02
CA TYR A 92 15.74 -3.02 -22.28
C TYR A 92 15.05 -4.02 -23.20
N ARG A 93 14.41 -3.53 -24.26
CA ARG A 93 13.61 -4.34 -25.21
C ARG A 93 12.55 -5.17 -24.48
N HIS A 94 12.73 -6.49 -24.48
CA HIS A 94 11.83 -7.45 -23.83
C HIS A 94 12.31 -7.85 -22.41
N CYS A 95 13.40 -7.28 -21.94
CA CYS A 95 13.98 -7.55 -20.62
C CYS A 95 13.67 -6.42 -19.65
N GLU A 96 13.35 -6.79 -18.43
CA GLU A 96 13.25 -5.88 -17.30
C GLU A 96 14.16 -6.38 -16.17
N PHE A 97 15.07 -5.55 -15.74
CA PHE A 97 16.01 -5.82 -14.65
C PHE A 97 15.58 -5.01 -13.45
N THR A 98 15.38 -5.66 -12.31
CA THR A 98 14.93 -5.01 -11.09
C THR A 98 15.88 -5.30 -9.95
N LEU A 99 16.36 -4.25 -9.28
CA LEU A 99 17.08 -4.33 -8.02
C LEU A 99 16.17 -3.75 -6.93
N THR A 100 15.83 -4.55 -5.94
CA THR A 100 15.00 -4.13 -4.80
C THR A 100 15.80 -4.24 -3.51
N CYS A 101 15.74 -3.20 -2.70
CA CYS A 101 16.27 -3.18 -1.35
C CYS A 101 15.12 -2.97 -0.36
N LEU A 102 14.95 -3.91 0.55
CA LEU A 102 14.00 -3.81 1.66
C LEU A 102 14.74 -3.32 2.91
N ASN A 103 14.05 -2.50 3.69
CA ASN A 103 14.54 -1.96 4.98
C ASN A 103 15.87 -1.19 4.87
N LEU A 104 15.98 -0.34 3.84
CA LEU A 104 17.16 0.49 3.60
C LEU A 104 17.49 1.42 4.79
N ILE A 105 16.47 1.96 5.46
CA ILE A 105 16.57 2.99 6.52
C ILE A 105 16.39 2.38 7.92
N GLY A 106 16.68 1.13 8.13
CA GLY A 106 16.65 0.57 9.46
C GLY A 106 15.86 -0.73 9.60
N PRO A 107 15.99 -1.38 10.74
CA PRO A 107 15.44 -2.71 10.93
C PRO A 107 13.92 -2.70 11.05
N TYR A 108 13.36 -3.80 10.69
CA TYR A 108 11.97 -4.14 10.85
C TYR A 108 11.62 -4.31 12.34
N ARG A 109 10.71 -3.50 12.87
CA ARG A 109 10.35 -3.53 14.30
C ARG A 109 8.86 -3.55 14.49
N GLY A 110 8.36 -4.57 15.17
CA GLY A 110 6.99 -4.68 15.64
C GLY A 110 6.93 -4.77 17.17
N GLN A 111 5.84 -4.34 17.76
CA GLN A 111 5.60 -4.43 19.19
C GLN A 111 4.16 -4.85 19.48
N GLU A 112 4.00 -5.76 20.42
CA GLU A 112 2.71 -6.19 20.93
C GLU A 112 2.69 -5.98 22.44
N ILE A 113 1.66 -5.31 22.94
CA ILE A 113 1.45 -5.05 24.35
C ILE A 113 0.04 -5.53 24.69
N GLU A 114 -0.07 -6.50 25.57
CA GLU A 114 -1.33 -7.00 26.06
C GLU A 114 -1.55 -6.56 27.51
N LYS A 115 -2.75 -6.07 27.80
CA LYS A 115 -3.17 -5.67 29.14
C LYS A 115 -4.34 -6.54 29.59
N ARG A 116 -4.08 -7.43 30.54
CA ARG A 116 -5.11 -8.28 31.16
C ARG A 116 -5.24 -7.90 32.62
N GLY A 117 -6.22 -7.04 32.93
CA GLY A 117 -6.40 -6.51 34.28
C GLY A 117 -5.15 -5.76 34.76
N PRO A 118 -4.59 -6.10 35.94
CA PRO A 118 -3.36 -5.48 36.44
C PRO A 118 -2.07 -5.98 35.76
N ILE A 119 -2.16 -7.05 34.96
CA ILE A 119 -1.00 -7.66 34.31
C ILE A 119 -0.80 -7.03 32.94
N VAL A 120 0.40 -6.51 32.71
CA VAL A 120 0.86 -5.99 31.42
C VAL A 120 1.90 -6.92 30.86
N TRP A 121 1.61 -7.48 29.71
CA TRP A 121 2.55 -8.33 28.97
C TRP A 121 2.99 -7.61 27.71
N SER A 122 4.28 -7.59 27.41
CA SER A 122 4.78 -6.98 26.18
C SER A 122 5.72 -7.93 25.43
N LYS A 123 5.54 -8.02 24.12
CA LYS A 123 6.37 -8.78 23.20
C LYS A 123 6.94 -7.84 22.15
N ASN A 124 8.25 -7.72 22.11
CA ASN A 124 8.96 -7.03 21.05
C ASN A 124 9.39 -8.03 19.98
N ARG A 125 9.06 -7.75 18.73
CA ARG A 125 9.46 -8.57 17.59
C ARG A 125 10.56 -7.85 16.82
N PHE A 126 11.71 -8.49 16.71
CA PHE A 126 12.81 -8.03 15.89
C PHE A 126 13.14 -9.10 14.86
N TYR A 127 13.18 -8.71 13.62
CA TYR A 127 13.59 -9.58 12.52
C TYR A 127 15.03 -9.23 12.12
N ALA A 128 16.00 -9.53 12.97
CA ALA A 128 17.41 -9.22 12.75
C ALA A 128 17.96 -9.76 11.42
N LYS A 129 17.45 -10.90 10.95
CA LYS A 129 17.84 -11.49 9.66
C LYS A 129 17.26 -10.76 8.44
N MET A 130 16.33 -9.82 8.63
CA MET A 130 15.70 -9.02 7.57
C MET A 130 16.02 -7.53 7.70
N GLU A 131 17.14 -7.17 8.32
CA GLU A 131 17.50 -5.77 8.48
C GLU A 131 17.62 -5.06 7.12
N ARG A 132 18.36 -5.66 6.20
CA ARG A 132 18.46 -5.20 4.81
C ARG A 132 18.47 -6.40 3.88
N THR A 133 17.57 -6.43 2.94
CA THR A 133 17.48 -7.52 1.97
C THR A 133 17.56 -6.93 0.57
N PHE A 134 18.50 -7.44 -0.22
CA PHE A 134 18.65 -7.10 -1.62
C PHE A 134 18.11 -8.26 -2.47
N THR A 135 17.27 -7.92 -3.44
CA THR A 135 16.73 -8.88 -4.40
C THR A 135 17.01 -8.37 -5.81
N ILE A 136 17.54 -9.25 -6.65
CA ILE A 136 17.73 -8.98 -8.08
C ILE A 136 16.70 -9.82 -8.82
N GLY A 137 15.92 -9.18 -9.68
CA GLY A 137 14.93 -9.82 -10.55
C GLY A 137 15.25 -9.57 -12.00
N VAL A 138 15.02 -10.56 -12.84
CA VAL A 138 15.05 -10.44 -14.31
C VAL A 138 13.75 -10.98 -14.83
N HIS A 139 13.02 -10.15 -15.57
CA HIS A 139 11.79 -10.53 -16.24
C HIS A 139 11.99 -10.43 -17.74
N TYR A 140 11.66 -11.49 -18.47
CA TYR A 140 11.73 -11.52 -19.92
C TYR A 140 10.32 -11.79 -20.49
N SER A 141 9.84 -10.87 -21.33
CA SER A 141 8.53 -11.00 -22.00
C SER A 141 8.70 -11.62 -23.37
N ILE A 142 8.03 -12.75 -23.58
CA ILE A 142 7.97 -13.42 -24.89
C ILE A 142 6.60 -13.15 -25.47
N ASP A 143 6.52 -12.30 -26.49
CA ASP A 143 5.29 -12.08 -27.24
C ASP A 143 5.13 -13.19 -28.29
N TRP A 144 4.47 -14.27 -27.91
CA TRP A 144 4.08 -15.34 -28.83
C TRP A 144 2.64 -15.11 -29.29
N GLY A 145 2.48 -14.82 -30.57
CA GLY A 145 1.16 -14.75 -31.20
C GLY A 145 1.00 -13.54 -32.10
N ARG A 146 0.17 -13.69 -33.14
CA ARG A 146 -0.35 -12.57 -33.93
C ARG A 146 -1.07 -11.62 -32.98
N LYS A 147 -0.66 -10.36 -32.93
CA LYS A 147 -1.50 -9.30 -32.39
C LYS A 147 -2.82 -9.37 -33.16
N ARG A 148 -3.83 -10.02 -32.61
CA ARG A 148 -5.20 -9.84 -33.07
C ARG A 148 -5.46 -8.38 -32.81
N GLY A 149 -5.54 -7.60 -33.91
CA GLY A 149 -6.01 -6.21 -33.82
C GLY A 149 -7.23 -6.23 -32.94
N GLY A 150 -7.23 -5.39 -31.91
CA GLY A 150 -8.36 -5.31 -30.99
C GLY A 150 -9.61 -5.22 -31.85
N ILE A 151 -10.48 -6.19 -31.72
CA ILE A 151 -11.83 -6.06 -32.24
C ILE A 151 -12.40 -4.94 -31.39
N ASP A 152 -12.41 -3.72 -31.96
CA ASP A 152 -13.26 -2.67 -31.45
C ASP A 152 -14.67 -3.24 -31.39
N ARG A 153 -15.03 -3.79 -30.25
CA ARG A 153 -16.43 -3.98 -29.91
C ARG A 153 -17.03 -2.60 -29.80
N LYS A 154 -17.35 -2.00 -30.94
CA LYS A 154 -18.39 -1.01 -31.00
C LYS A 154 -19.61 -1.68 -30.41
N THR A 155 -19.83 -1.43 -29.14
CA THR A 155 -21.06 -1.81 -28.47
C THR A 155 -22.18 -1.14 -29.27
N ASN A 156 -22.91 -1.92 -30.03
CA ASN A 156 -24.10 -1.50 -30.80
C ASN A 156 -25.28 -1.07 -29.89
N SER A 157 -24.98 -0.44 -28.77
CA SER A 157 -25.99 0.09 -27.86
C SER A 157 -26.59 1.42 -28.36
N SER A 158 -25.84 2.19 -29.18
CA SER A 158 -26.35 3.45 -29.77
C SER A 158 -27.30 3.21 -30.95
N SER A 159 -27.09 2.15 -31.74
CA SER A 159 -27.94 1.87 -32.91
C SER A 159 -29.36 1.39 -32.56
N LYS A 160 -29.55 0.75 -31.40
CA LYS A 160 -30.89 0.35 -30.94
C LYS A 160 -31.73 1.50 -30.41
N ILE A 161 -31.10 2.53 -29.87
CA ILE A 161 -31.81 3.71 -29.37
C ILE A 161 -32.23 4.62 -30.53
N GLU A 162 -31.43 4.72 -31.60
CA GLU A 162 -31.82 5.47 -32.81
C GLU A 162 -32.93 4.80 -33.60
N GLN A 163 -32.90 3.47 -33.72
CA GLN A 163 -33.97 2.71 -34.38
C GLN A 163 -35.30 2.78 -33.59
N ALA A 164 -35.28 2.79 -32.27
CA ALA A 164 -36.47 2.97 -31.46
C ALA A 164 -37.07 4.40 -31.56
N LYS A 165 -36.24 5.42 -31.79
CA LYS A 165 -36.71 6.81 -32.04
C LYS A 165 -37.27 6.99 -33.43
N ALA A 166 -36.82 6.23 -34.44
CA ALA A 166 -37.33 6.32 -35.81
C ALA A 166 -38.64 5.56 -35.99
N ALA A 167 -38.93 4.55 -35.19
CA ALA A 167 -40.17 3.76 -35.23
C ALA A 167 -41.34 4.36 -34.44
N GLY A 168 -41.13 5.48 -33.74
CA GLY A 168 -42.13 6.18 -32.93
C GLY A 168 -42.65 7.50 -33.52
N LYS A 169 -42.58 7.67 -34.86
CA LYS A 169 -43.22 8.80 -35.57
C LYS A 169 -44.32 8.29 -36.48
#